data_4161656f331d1534fbc0161c237e583a
#
_entry.id   4161656f331d1534fbc0161c237e583a
#
_cell.length_a   1.000
_cell.length_b   1.000
_cell.length_c   1.000
_cell.angle_alpha   90.00
_cell.angle_beta   90.00
_cell.angle_gamma   90.00
#
_symmetry.space_group_name_H-M   'P 1'
#
loop_
_entity.id
_entity.type
_entity.pdbx_description
1 polymer ?
#
loop_
_entity_poly.entity_id
_entity_poly.type
_entity_poly.pdbx_seq_one_letter_code
_entity_poly.pdbx_strand_id
1 'polypeptide(L)'
;MRKYTFKEINNIYGKISPFEFKDMLISLAKFRAMECGRRVLDAGRGNPNWTAATPREAFFTFGHFAVSETRRTWNENDLAGMPTKGGISTRFYKYIYENINQPGAILAKDIIDYGIEKLGFDPDSWVFELTDAIIGDNYPYPDRILTHIEEVVKQYLVQEMKYDTEKGGEFDIFAVEGATAAMCYIFDSLMANELLRKGDKIAIMTPIFTPYLEIPHLPRYNFQIVYINADEVNENGEHIWQYSKKELEKLYDPSIKALFLVNPNNPASISIDSNSANNLVDVVKNHRPDLMIISDDVYGTFVNNFKSLMAELPYNTIGAYSYSKYFGVTGWRLGTLALHKKNVFDELINNLPKELKASVNKRYSDMSLNPDSISFMDRVVADSRLVALNHTAGLSTPQQVQMAFFSAFALIDEDNNYKKTNMNICARRKQLLYDGLGLDFRVDENDAAYYVIFDIMEWAMSNYGEDFANFIKENYKPADMLFKLANNYSIVLLSGKGFSGPEWSVRISLANLDDSAYKFIGKSIKEVLSYYVYSWKK
;
A
#
# COMPACT_ATOMS: atom_id res chain seq x y z
N MET A 1 28.22 -12.44 -11.59
CA MET A 1 27.67 -11.14 -12.03
C MET A 1 27.95 -10.98 -13.52
N ARG A 2 26.96 -10.52 -14.29
CA ARG A 2 27.11 -10.33 -15.75
C ARG A 2 27.21 -8.85 -16.06
N LYS A 3 28.16 -8.48 -16.95
CA LYS A 3 28.23 -7.15 -17.55
C LYS A 3 27.28 -7.12 -18.73
N TYR A 4 26.24 -6.29 -18.63
CA TYR A 4 25.28 -6.06 -19.71
C TYR A 4 25.73 -4.88 -20.57
N THR A 5 25.57 -5.01 -21.88
CA THR A 5 25.76 -3.91 -22.83
C THR A 5 24.46 -3.08 -22.92
N PHE A 6 24.58 -1.83 -23.39
CA PHE A 6 23.41 -0.99 -23.64
C PHE A 6 22.43 -1.66 -24.63
N LYS A 7 22.95 -2.31 -25.69
CA LYS A 7 22.12 -3.02 -26.67
C LYS A 7 21.28 -4.13 -26.03
N GLU A 8 21.84 -4.92 -25.13
CA GLU A 8 21.11 -5.98 -24.41
C GLU A 8 20.01 -5.39 -23.52
N ILE A 9 20.34 -4.34 -22.76
CA ILE A 9 19.38 -3.65 -21.88
C ILE A 9 18.26 -2.99 -22.70
N ASN A 10 18.60 -2.27 -23.76
CA ASN A 10 17.62 -1.60 -24.61
C ASN A 10 16.68 -2.59 -25.34
N ASN A 11 17.18 -3.76 -25.71
CA ASN A 11 16.35 -4.78 -26.36
C ASN A 11 15.27 -5.36 -25.47
N ILE A 12 15.43 -5.28 -24.15
CA ILE A 12 14.50 -5.85 -23.15
C ILE A 12 13.62 -4.75 -22.54
N TYR A 13 14.05 -3.49 -22.62
CA TYR A 13 13.31 -2.34 -22.10
C TYR A 13 11.86 -2.32 -22.62
N GLY A 14 10.91 -2.25 -21.70
CA GLY A 14 9.47 -2.23 -22.02
C GLY A 14 8.87 -3.57 -22.48
N LYS A 15 9.64 -4.66 -22.51
CA LYS A 15 9.15 -6.01 -22.86
C LYS A 15 8.93 -6.90 -21.64
N ILE A 16 9.51 -6.55 -20.51
CA ILE A 16 9.36 -7.22 -19.22
C ILE A 16 8.97 -6.21 -18.16
N SER A 17 8.49 -6.69 -17.02
CA SER A 17 8.14 -5.86 -15.87
C SER A 17 9.32 -5.00 -15.43
N PRO A 18 9.09 -3.76 -14.95
CA PRO A 18 10.19 -2.90 -14.46
C PRO A 18 10.94 -3.51 -13.28
N PHE A 19 10.36 -4.45 -12.57
CA PHE A 19 11.01 -5.14 -11.45
C PHE A 19 12.01 -6.20 -11.94
N GLU A 20 11.67 -7.00 -12.96
CA GLU A 20 12.61 -7.93 -13.60
C GLU A 20 13.69 -7.18 -14.39
N PHE A 21 13.31 -6.09 -15.07
CA PHE A 21 14.28 -5.23 -15.77
C PHE A 21 15.31 -4.64 -14.79
N LYS A 22 14.87 -4.27 -13.59
CA LYS A 22 15.74 -3.78 -12.52
C LYS A 22 16.84 -4.76 -12.14
N ASP A 23 16.60 -6.06 -12.16
CA ASP A 23 17.60 -7.07 -11.78
C ASP A 23 18.81 -7.07 -12.72
N MET A 24 18.61 -6.75 -14.00
CA MET A 24 19.70 -6.56 -14.94
C MET A 24 20.51 -5.30 -14.61
N LEU A 25 19.84 -4.20 -14.25
CA LEU A 25 20.50 -2.96 -13.83
C LEU A 25 21.28 -3.17 -12.52
N ILE A 26 20.73 -3.92 -11.56
CA ILE A 26 21.43 -4.29 -10.31
C ILE A 26 22.68 -5.10 -10.62
N SER A 27 22.60 -6.06 -11.54
CA SER A 27 23.75 -6.87 -11.94
C SER A 27 24.85 -6.02 -12.55
N LEU A 28 24.49 -5.09 -13.43
CA LEU A 28 25.42 -4.12 -14.04
C LEU A 28 26.02 -3.18 -12.99
N ALA A 29 25.20 -2.60 -12.11
CA ALA A 29 25.64 -1.69 -11.07
C ALA A 29 26.59 -2.37 -10.07
N LYS A 30 26.33 -3.62 -9.69
CA LYS A 30 27.21 -4.42 -8.84
C LYS A 30 28.55 -4.70 -9.50
N PHE A 31 28.56 -5.05 -10.80
CA PHE A 31 29.78 -5.27 -11.55
C PHE A 31 30.66 -4.01 -11.53
N ARG A 32 30.08 -2.84 -11.82
CA ARG A 32 30.80 -1.56 -11.83
C ARG A 32 31.23 -1.10 -10.44
N ALA A 33 30.39 -1.33 -9.43
CA ALA A 33 30.71 -1.02 -8.04
C ALA A 33 31.99 -1.75 -7.58
N MET A 34 32.13 -3.03 -7.96
CA MET A 34 33.34 -3.82 -7.65
C MET A 34 34.58 -3.28 -8.38
N GLU A 35 34.46 -2.91 -9.68
CA GLU A 35 35.59 -2.35 -10.44
C GLU A 35 36.07 -1.01 -9.87
N CYS A 36 35.14 -0.18 -9.36
CA CYS A 36 35.41 1.20 -8.93
C CYS A 36 35.50 1.38 -7.42
N GLY A 37 35.36 0.32 -6.60
CA GLY A 37 35.33 0.41 -5.15
C GLY A 37 34.16 1.25 -4.61
N ARG A 38 32.99 1.23 -5.26
CA ARG A 38 31.81 2.01 -4.90
C ARG A 38 30.72 1.15 -4.28
N ARG A 39 29.81 1.78 -3.54
CA ARG A 39 28.55 1.16 -3.06
C ARG A 39 27.50 1.21 -4.17
N VAL A 40 26.69 0.15 -4.29
CA VAL A 40 25.50 0.17 -5.14
C VAL A 40 24.38 0.94 -4.43
N LEU A 41 23.76 1.88 -5.11
CA LEU A 41 22.63 2.66 -4.65
C LEU A 41 21.36 2.21 -5.40
N ASP A 42 20.59 1.29 -4.81
CA ASP A 42 19.32 0.82 -5.39
C ASP A 42 18.14 1.64 -4.83
N ALA A 43 17.82 2.75 -5.48
CA ALA A 43 16.64 3.56 -5.20
C ALA A 43 15.38 3.10 -5.98
N GLY A 44 15.43 1.91 -6.57
CA GLY A 44 14.27 1.23 -7.18
C GLY A 44 13.40 0.47 -6.18
N ARG A 45 13.87 0.23 -4.95
CA ARG A 45 13.14 -0.50 -3.92
C ARG A 45 12.12 0.37 -3.20
N GLY A 46 10.94 -0.19 -2.91
CA GLY A 46 9.90 0.52 -2.16
C GLY A 46 9.87 0.22 -0.66
N ASN A 47 10.73 -0.64 -0.13
CA ASN A 47 10.81 -0.88 1.32
C ASN A 47 11.52 0.30 2.02
N PRO A 48 11.00 0.78 3.16
CA PRO A 48 11.68 1.84 3.91
C PRO A 48 12.92 1.30 4.64
N ASN A 49 13.85 2.21 5.00
CA ASN A 49 15.00 1.93 5.85
C ASN A 49 14.81 2.39 7.31
N TRP A 50 13.60 2.77 7.66
CA TRP A 50 13.19 2.98 9.05
C TRP A 50 12.34 1.80 9.53
N THR A 51 12.22 1.71 10.85
CA THR A 51 11.38 0.72 11.52
C THR A 51 10.80 1.31 12.79
N ALA A 52 9.52 1.05 13.07
CA ALA A 52 8.92 1.37 14.34
C ALA A 52 9.42 0.37 15.40
N ALA A 53 10.48 0.71 16.13
CA ALA A 53 11.09 -0.18 17.11
C ALA A 53 10.20 -0.39 18.34
N THR A 54 9.67 0.68 18.92
CA THR A 54 8.90 0.63 20.18
C THR A 54 7.69 -0.32 20.15
N PRO A 55 6.80 -0.30 19.13
CA PRO A 55 5.70 -1.29 19.08
C PRO A 55 6.19 -2.72 18.85
N ARG A 56 7.36 -2.93 18.23
CA ARG A 56 7.97 -4.28 18.15
C ARG A 56 8.45 -4.76 19.52
N GLU A 57 9.12 -3.89 20.27
CA GLU A 57 9.58 -4.19 21.62
C GLU A 57 8.38 -4.51 22.53
N ALA A 58 7.30 -3.72 22.44
CA ALA A 58 6.07 -3.98 23.17
C ALA A 58 5.47 -5.36 22.82
N PHE A 59 5.40 -5.71 21.54
CA PHE A 59 4.95 -7.01 21.07
C PHE A 59 5.79 -8.16 21.64
N PHE A 60 7.12 -8.07 21.62
CA PHE A 60 7.98 -9.11 22.17
C PHE A 60 7.88 -9.21 23.69
N THR A 61 7.79 -8.09 24.40
CA THR A 61 7.60 -8.07 25.85
C THR A 61 6.26 -8.69 26.25
N PHE A 62 5.18 -8.37 25.52
CA PHE A 62 3.88 -9.01 25.71
C PHE A 62 3.94 -10.51 25.38
N GLY A 63 4.68 -10.92 24.37
CA GLY A 63 4.92 -12.33 24.05
C GLY A 63 5.60 -13.10 25.17
N HIS A 64 6.56 -12.49 25.86
CA HIS A 64 7.17 -13.09 27.06
C HIS A 64 6.15 -13.28 28.20
N PHE A 65 5.27 -12.29 28.43
CA PHE A 65 4.16 -12.45 29.36
C PHE A 65 3.26 -13.63 28.96
N ALA A 66 2.85 -13.70 27.68
CA ALA A 66 1.99 -14.76 27.19
C ALA A 66 2.59 -16.16 27.40
N VAL A 67 3.89 -16.34 27.12
CA VAL A 67 4.59 -17.60 27.40
C VAL A 67 4.63 -17.89 28.91
N SER A 68 4.78 -16.88 29.77
CA SER A 68 4.75 -17.08 31.21
C SER A 68 3.38 -17.56 31.71
N GLU A 69 2.27 -17.08 31.10
CA GLU A 69 0.92 -17.54 31.38
C GLU A 69 0.69 -19.00 31.00
N THR A 70 1.23 -19.47 29.87
CA THR A 70 1.14 -20.88 29.48
C THR A 70 1.91 -21.78 30.47
N ARG A 71 3.10 -21.34 30.92
CA ARG A 71 3.88 -22.09 31.95
C ARG A 71 3.21 -22.10 33.31
N ARG A 72 2.47 -21.04 33.65
CA ARG A 72 1.74 -20.95 34.91
C ARG A 72 0.63 -21.98 35.02
N THR A 73 -0.06 -22.27 33.93
CA THR A 73 -1.24 -23.16 33.95
C THR A 73 -0.89 -24.64 33.96
N TRP A 74 0.14 -25.02 33.23
CA TRP A 74 0.64 -26.38 33.23
C TRP A 74 2.05 -26.41 32.66
N ASN A 75 2.98 -27.08 33.33
CA ASN A 75 4.34 -27.19 32.88
C ASN A 75 4.90 -28.56 33.28
N GLU A 76 5.01 -29.45 32.33
CA GLU A 76 5.69 -30.73 32.50
C GLU A 76 6.84 -30.81 31.50
N ASN A 77 8.06 -30.66 32.01
CA ASN A 77 9.28 -30.41 31.22
C ASN A 77 9.14 -29.11 30.39
N ASP A 78 9.27 -29.23 29.08
CA ASP A 78 9.11 -28.08 28.15
C ASP A 78 7.70 -27.89 27.62
N LEU A 79 6.75 -28.76 27.98
CA LEU A 79 5.35 -28.57 27.67
C LEU A 79 4.77 -27.47 28.57
N ALA A 80 3.90 -26.67 28.01
CA ALA A 80 3.18 -25.58 28.70
C ALA A 80 1.68 -25.74 28.52
N GLY A 81 0.90 -25.20 29.45
CA GLY A 81 -0.55 -25.22 29.38
C GLY A 81 -1.11 -24.06 28.58
N MET A 82 -2.44 -24.06 28.49
CA MET A 82 -3.18 -22.98 27.85
C MET A 82 -3.38 -21.82 28.83
N PRO A 83 -3.34 -20.55 28.36
CA PRO A 83 -3.63 -19.41 29.22
C PRO A 83 -5.06 -19.48 29.75
N THR A 84 -5.30 -18.91 30.93
CA THR A 84 -6.66 -18.82 31.51
C THR A 84 -7.09 -17.38 31.65
N LYS A 85 -8.36 -17.10 31.25
CA LYS A 85 -8.90 -15.75 31.21
C LYS A 85 -9.00 -15.08 32.58
N GLY A 86 -9.57 -15.76 33.58
CA GLY A 86 -9.88 -15.14 34.89
C GLY A 86 -8.65 -14.54 35.56
N GLY A 87 -8.67 -13.23 35.83
CA GLY A 87 -7.62 -12.47 36.49
C GLY A 87 -6.34 -12.27 35.69
N ILE A 88 -6.36 -12.52 34.37
CA ILE A 88 -5.17 -12.40 33.52
C ILE A 88 -4.68 -10.95 33.41
N SER A 89 -5.59 -9.98 33.43
CA SER A 89 -5.24 -8.56 33.43
C SER A 89 -4.44 -8.16 34.67
N THR A 90 -4.85 -8.62 35.84
CA THR A 90 -4.12 -8.39 37.11
C THR A 90 -2.71 -9.00 37.03
N ARG A 91 -2.58 -10.21 36.46
CA ARG A 91 -1.28 -10.86 36.27
C ARG A 91 -0.40 -10.14 35.26
N PHE A 92 -0.99 -9.60 34.21
CA PHE A 92 -0.30 -8.78 33.24
C PHE A 92 0.29 -7.51 33.89
N TYR A 93 -0.51 -6.75 34.63
CA TYR A 93 -0.01 -5.55 35.31
C TYR A 93 1.09 -5.86 36.32
N LYS A 94 0.95 -6.97 37.05
CA LYS A 94 2.02 -7.46 37.93
C LYS A 94 3.32 -7.76 37.14
N TYR A 95 3.19 -8.49 36.04
CA TYR A 95 4.33 -8.81 35.16
C TYR A 95 5.00 -7.56 34.64
N ILE A 96 4.23 -6.56 34.17
CA ILE A 96 4.78 -5.29 33.69
C ILE A 96 5.49 -4.53 34.82
N TYR A 97 4.92 -4.48 36.01
CA TYR A 97 5.54 -3.84 37.16
C TYR A 97 6.92 -4.47 37.50
N GLU A 98 6.99 -5.78 37.51
CA GLU A 98 8.23 -6.53 37.75
C GLU A 98 9.26 -6.39 36.62
N ASN A 99 8.81 -6.07 35.42
CA ASN A 99 9.62 -5.96 34.19
C ASN A 99 9.61 -4.54 33.59
N ILE A 100 9.34 -3.52 34.35
CA ILE A 100 9.12 -2.13 33.85
C ILE A 100 10.31 -1.57 33.05
N ASN A 101 11.52 -2.05 33.32
CA ASN A 101 12.74 -1.65 32.62
C ASN A 101 12.97 -2.43 31.30
N GLN A 102 12.13 -3.37 30.96
CA GLN A 102 12.25 -4.08 29.67
C GLN A 102 11.81 -3.13 28.53
N PRO A 103 12.49 -3.17 27.38
CA PRO A 103 12.09 -2.43 26.21
C PRO A 103 10.63 -2.70 25.84
N GLY A 104 9.85 -1.65 25.59
CA GLY A 104 8.43 -1.77 25.20
C GLY A 104 7.45 -2.09 26.33
N ALA A 105 7.89 -2.29 27.60
CA ALA A 105 6.99 -2.61 28.71
C ALA A 105 5.95 -1.51 28.96
N ILE A 106 6.38 -0.24 28.92
CA ILE A 106 5.48 0.91 29.10
C ILE A 106 4.45 0.94 27.98
N LEU A 107 4.86 0.84 26.72
CA LEU A 107 3.92 0.84 25.61
C LEU A 107 2.98 -0.36 25.64
N ALA A 108 3.45 -1.56 26.04
CA ALA A 108 2.57 -2.72 26.18
C ALA A 108 1.46 -2.45 27.22
N LYS A 109 1.80 -1.79 28.34
CA LYS A 109 0.83 -1.33 29.33
C LYS A 109 -0.15 -0.30 28.73
N ASP A 110 0.37 0.73 28.07
CA ASP A 110 -0.43 1.81 27.51
C ASP A 110 -1.42 1.28 26.43
N ILE A 111 -1.04 0.25 25.67
CA ILE A 111 -1.94 -0.42 24.72
C ILE A 111 -3.11 -1.11 25.44
N ILE A 112 -2.82 -1.79 26.55
CA ILE A 112 -3.88 -2.42 27.35
C ILE A 112 -4.79 -1.36 27.98
N ASP A 113 -4.21 -0.32 28.54
CA ASP A 113 -4.95 0.82 29.13
C ASP A 113 -5.83 1.50 28.07
N TYR A 114 -5.31 1.72 26.86
CA TYR A 114 -6.09 2.31 25.76
C TYR A 114 -7.34 1.49 25.44
N GLY A 115 -7.22 0.17 25.33
CA GLY A 115 -8.36 -0.71 25.10
C GLY A 115 -9.41 -0.64 26.22
N ILE A 116 -8.96 -0.59 27.46
CA ILE A 116 -9.85 -0.53 28.65
C ILE A 116 -10.49 0.85 28.79
N GLU A 117 -9.68 1.91 28.78
CA GLU A 117 -10.11 3.27 29.13
C GLU A 117 -10.80 4.01 27.98
N LYS A 118 -10.33 3.80 26.75
CA LYS A 118 -10.84 4.50 25.55
C LYS A 118 -11.88 3.69 24.79
N LEU A 119 -11.70 2.36 24.71
CA LEU A 119 -12.61 1.49 23.95
C LEU A 119 -13.59 0.72 24.83
N GLY A 120 -13.45 0.79 26.17
CA GLY A 120 -14.36 0.17 27.12
C GLY A 120 -14.27 -1.36 27.16
N PHE A 121 -13.14 -1.94 26.81
CA PHE A 121 -12.96 -3.38 26.81
C PHE A 121 -12.97 -3.94 28.23
N ASP A 122 -13.55 -5.13 28.41
CA ASP A 122 -13.35 -5.90 29.64
C ASP A 122 -11.87 -6.27 29.77
N PRO A 123 -11.21 -5.92 30.90
CA PRO A 123 -9.76 -6.07 31.02
C PRO A 123 -9.27 -7.50 30.81
N ASP A 124 -9.96 -8.47 31.40
CA ASP A 124 -9.55 -9.88 31.28
C ASP A 124 -9.80 -10.42 29.86
N SER A 125 -10.88 -9.99 29.19
CA SER A 125 -11.17 -10.37 27.81
C SER A 125 -10.14 -9.83 26.83
N TRP A 126 -9.74 -8.58 26.99
CA TRP A 126 -8.76 -7.93 26.12
C TRP A 126 -7.37 -8.57 26.25
N VAL A 127 -6.87 -8.67 27.49
CA VAL A 127 -5.56 -9.29 27.73
C VAL A 127 -5.55 -10.76 27.32
N PHE A 128 -6.68 -11.49 27.55
CA PHE A 128 -6.79 -12.88 27.14
C PHE A 128 -6.76 -13.06 25.62
N GLU A 129 -7.54 -12.28 24.88
CA GLU A 129 -7.54 -12.34 23.40
C GLU A 129 -6.13 -12.14 22.84
N LEU A 130 -5.40 -11.13 23.32
CA LEU A 130 -4.02 -10.89 22.87
C LEU A 130 -3.07 -12.01 23.28
N THR A 131 -3.24 -12.59 24.49
CA THR A 131 -2.38 -13.66 25.00
C THR A 131 -2.56 -14.96 24.22
N ASP A 132 -3.82 -15.36 24.01
CA ASP A 132 -4.18 -16.53 23.22
C ASP A 132 -3.72 -16.38 21.77
N ALA A 133 -3.98 -15.19 21.19
CA ALA A 133 -3.61 -14.88 19.81
C ALA A 133 -2.09 -14.87 19.57
N ILE A 134 -1.28 -14.32 20.50
CA ILE A 134 0.18 -14.25 20.29
C ILE A 134 0.85 -15.63 20.48
N ILE A 135 0.28 -16.50 21.31
CA ILE A 135 0.71 -17.90 21.42
C ILE A 135 0.44 -18.62 20.09
N GLY A 136 -0.69 -18.34 19.46
CA GLY A 136 -1.00 -18.84 18.12
C GLY A 136 -1.39 -20.31 18.09
N ASP A 137 -2.00 -20.81 19.15
CA ASP A 137 -2.42 -22.20 19.32
C ASP A 137 -3.85 -22.46 18.79
N ASN A 138 -4.61 -21.39 18.53
CA ASN A 138 -5.95 -21.47 17.96
C ASN A 138 -6.02 -20.86 16.54
N TYR A 139 -6.95 -21.39 15.75
CA TYR A 139 -7.35 -20.73 14.51
C TYR A 139 -8.10 -19.43 14.82
N PRO A 140 -7.98 -18.38 13.95
CA PRO A 140 -8.68 -17.13 14.19
C PRO A 140 -10.21 -17.29 14.20
N TYR A 141 -10.85 -16.71 15.22
CA TYR A 141 -12.30 -16.62 15.29
C TYR A 141 -12.72 -15.29 15.96
N PRO A 142 -13.50 -14.44 15.30
CA PRO A 142 -14.04 -14.61 13.93
C PRO A 142 -12.96 -14.75 12.84
N ASP A 143 -13.31 -15.45 11.78
CA ASP A 143 -12.41 -15.74 10.65
C ASP A 143 -11.85 -14.50 9.95
N ARG A 144 -12.49 -13.38 10.09
CA ARG A 144 -12.17 -12.11 9.44
C ARG A 144 -11.07 -11.36 10.18
N ILE A 145 -11.23 -11.19 11.49
CA ILE A 145 -10.29 -10.56 12.42
C ILE A 145 -10.79 -10.78 13.84
N LEU A 146 -9.88 -10.86 14.82
CA LEU A 146 -10.24 -11.02 16.23
C LEU A 146 -11.01 -9.80 16.77
N THR A 147 -11.96 -10.03 17.66
CA THR A 147 -13.00 -9.06 18.04
C THR A 147 -12.48 -7.74 18.60
N HIS A 148 -11.60 -7.77 19.61
CA HIS A 148 -11.04 -6.54 20.19
C HIS A 148 -10.00 -5.92 19.26
N ILE A 149 -9.23 -6.76 18.55
CA ILE A 149 -8.24 -6.31 17.56
C ILE A 149 -8.96 -5.57 16.41
N GLU A 150 -10.13 -6.04 15.96
CA GLU A 150 -10.92 -5.35 14.93
C GLU A 150 -11.23 -3.91 15.36
N GLU A 151 -11.65 -3.71 16.59
CA GLU A 151 -12.00 -2.36 17.07
C GLU A 151 -10.80 -1.43 17.15
N VAL A 152 -9.64 -1.91 17.65
CA VAL A 152 -8.40 -1.12 17.67
C VAL A 152 -7.96 -0.74 16.25
N VAL A 153 -8.00 -1.69 15.32
CA VAL A 153 -7.63 -1.45 13.91
C VAL A 153 -8.64 -0.51 13.25
N LYS A 154 -9.93 -0.64 13.57
CA LYS A 154 -10.99 0.26 13.07
C LYS A 154 -10.74 1.71 13.47
N GLN A 155 -10.45 1.96 14.75
CA GLN A 155 -10.12 3.32 15.23
C GLN A 155 -8.91 3.91 14.53
N TYR A 156 -7.87 3.10 14.31
CA TYR A 156 -6.69 3.52 13.55
C TYR A 156 -7.04 3.89 12.09
N LEU A 157 -7.84 3.08 11.41
CA LEU A 157 -8.26 3.39 10.04
C LEU A 157 -9.18 4.61 9.99
N VAL A 158 -10.08 4.80 10.95
CA VAL A 158 -10.91 6.01 11.10
C VAL A 158 -10.04 7.25 11.17
N GLN A 159 -8.98 7.21 12.00
CA GLN A 159 -8.03 8.33 12.12
C GLN A 159 -7.28 8.59 10.81
N GLU A 160 -6.67 7.56 10.22
CA GLU A 160 -5.79 7.73 9.05
C GLU A 160 -6.56 7.99 7.75
N MET A 161 -7.75 7.46 7.59
CA MET A 161 -8.62 7.69 6.42
C MET A 161 -9.44 8.96 6.52
N LYS A 162 -9.46 9.64 7.68
CA LYS A 162 -10.37 10.76 7.98
C LYS A 162 -11.84 10.38 7.79
N TYR A 163 -12.18 9.17 8.24
CA TYR A 163 -13.52 8.64 8.12
C TYR A 163 -14.43 9.20 9.22
N ASP A 164 -15.56 9.78 8.81
CA ASP A 164 -16.58 10.31 9.71
C ASP A 164 -17.60 9.20 10.02
N THR A 165 -17.47 8.55 11.16
CA THR A 165 -18.34 7.43 11.54
C THR A 165 -19.81 7.84 11.77
N GLU A 166 -20.08 9.09 12.12
CA GLU A 166 -21.45 9.57 12.30
C GLU A 166 -22.18 9.70 10.95
N LYS A 167 -21.49 10.16 9.92
CA LYS A 167 -22.04 10.34 8.57
C LYS A 167 -21.84 9.12 7.67
N GLY A 168 -20.67 8.48 7.77
CA GLY A 168 -20.28 7.35 6.93
C GLY A 168 -20.90 6.02 7.38
N GLY A 169 -21.22 5.87 8.67
CA GLY A 169 -21.74 4.63 9.25
C GLY A 169 -20.65 3.61 9.59
N GLU A 170 -21.04 2.37 9.81
CA GLU A 170 -20.14 1.29 10.21
C GLU A 170 -19.54 0.55 9.02
N PHE A 171 -18.30 0.08 9.19
CA PHE A 171 -17.62 -0.77 8.22
C PHE A 171 -17.00 -1.99 8.90
N ASP A 172 -16.84 -3.05 8.13
CA ASP A 172 -16.18 -4.30 8.51
C ASP A 172 -14.74 -4.32 8.03
N ILE A 173 -13.88 -5.02 8.78
CA ILE A 173 -12.47 -5.21 8.46
C ILE A 173 -12.16 -6.68 8.22
N PHE A 174 -11.31 -6.96 7.25
CA PHE A 174 -10.67 -8.25 7.06
C PHE A 174 -9.14 -8.10 7.11
N ALA A 175 -8.50 -8.80 8.03
CA ALA A 175 -7.04 -8.85 8.16
C ALA A 175 -6.43 -9.75 7.10
N VAL A 176 -5.46 -9.22 6.32
CA VAL A 176 -4.89 -9.90 5.16
C VAL A 176 -3.37 -9.77 5.11
N GLU A 177 -2.72 -10.60 4.30
CA GLU A 177 -1.25 -10.67 4.16
C GLU A 177 -0.69 -9.52 3.29
N GLY A 178 -1.13 -8.29 3.57
CA GLY A 178 -0.75 -7.05 2.89
C GLY A 178 -1.61 -6.74 1.66
N ALA A 179 -1.53 -5.50 1.15
CA ALA A 179 -2.42 -4.97 0.11
C ALA A 179 -2.39 -5.80 -1.20
N THR A 180 -1.26 -6.39 -1.59
CA THR A 180 -1.20 -7.21 -2.81
C THR A 180 -2.05 -8.48 -2.70
N ALA A 181 -2.03 -9.16 -1.55
CA ALA A 181 -2.91 -10.31 -1.30
C ALA A 181 -4.38 -9.87 -1.28
N ALA A 182 -4.65 -8.74 -0.61
CA ALA A 182 -5.98 -8.11 -0.60
C ALA A 182 -6.55 -7.94 -2.02
N MET A 183 -5.77 -7.40 -2.94
CA MET A 183 -6.21 -7.20 -4.34
C MET A 183 -6.50 -8.51 -5.05
N CYS A 184 -5.69 -9.55 -4.84
CA CYS A 184 -5.99 -10.87 -5.41
C CYS A 184 -7.31 -11.42 -4.87
N TYR A 185 -7.57 -11.30 -3.58
CA TYR A 185 -8.83 -11.73 -2.97
C TYR A 185 -10.03 -10.96 -3.51
N ILE A 186 -9.92 -9.63 -3.66
CA ILE A 186 -10.98 -8.81 -4.25
C ILE A 186 -11.28 -9.26 -5.67
N PHE A 187 -10.27 -9.37 -6.55
CA PHE A 187 -10.48 -9.76 -7.95
C PHE A 187 -11.12 -11.15 -8.06
N ASP A 188 -10.63 -12.11 -7.29
CA ASP A 188 -11.19 -13.47 -7.31
C ASP A 188 -12.64 -13.49 -6.79
N SER A 189 -12.97 -12.73 -5.74
CA SER A 189 -14.33 -12.64 -5.22
C SER A 189 -15.28 -11.86 -6.13
N LEU A 190 -14.83 -10.82 -6.80
CA LEU A 190 -15.63 -10.12 -7.82
C LEU A 190 -16.04 -11.06 -8.95
N MET A 191 -15.13 -11.93 -9.39
CA MET A 191 -15.42 -12.96 -10.39
C MET A 191 -16.34 -14.07 -9.84
N ALA A 192 -16.04 -14.56 -8.64
CA ALA A 192 -16.80 -15.64 -8.01
C ALA A 192 -18.26 -15.26 -7.72
N ASN A 193 -18.52 -13.98 -7.50
CA ASN A 193 -19.83 -13.43 -7.21
C ASN A 193 -20.51 -12.78 -8.44
N GLU A 194 -20.01 -13.05 -9.65
CA GLU A 194 -20.59 -12.56 -10.92
C GLU A 194 -20.67 -11.02 -11.03
N LEU A 195 -19.94 -10.28 -10.18
CA LEU A 195 -19.83 -8.83 -10.25
C LEU A 195 -18.93 -8.38 -11.40
N LEU A 196 -17.88 -9.16 -11.68
CA LEU A 196 -17.07 -9.06 -12.89
C LEU A 196 -17.04 -10.41 -13.61
N ARG A 197 -16.88 -10.37 -14.93
CA ARG A 197 -16.72 -11.54 -15.79
C ARG A 197 -15.54 -11.35 -16.71
N LYS A 198 -14.99 -12.46 -17.18
CA LYS A 198 -13.91 -12.44 -18.16
C LYS A 198 -14.28 -11.57 -19.37
N GLY A 199 -13.42 -10.58 -19.66
CA GLY A 199 -13.63 -9.64 -20.75
C GLY A 199 -14.43 -8.39 -20.40
N ASP A 200 -14.93 -8.25 -19.16
CA ASP A 200 -15.58 -7.00 -18.70
C ASP A 200 -14.62 -5.82 -18.71
N LYS A 201 -15.19 -4.61 -18.79
CA LYS A 201 -14.42 -3.37 -18.69
C LYS A 201 -14.25 -2.94 -17.24
N ILE A 202 -13.02 -2.57 -16.91
CA ILE A 202 -12.66 -1.90 -15.66
C ILE A 202 -11.88 -0.63 -15.98
N ALA A 203 -11.98 0.37 -15.11
CA ALA A 203 -11.15 1.56 -15.19
C ALA A 203 -9.96 1.46 -14.22
N ILE A 204 -8.83 2.00 -14.62
CA ILE A 204 -7.63 2.11 -13.78
C ILE A 204 -7.11 3.54 -13.84
N MET A 205 -7.00 4.18 -12.68
CA MET A 205 -6.36 5.50 -12.57
C MET A 205 -4.85 5.36 -12.66
N THR A 206 -4.24 6.09 -13.60
CA THR A 206 -2.81 6.01 -13.89
C THR A 206 -2.12 7.36 -13.72
N PRO A 207 -0.82 7.38 -13.39
CA PRO A 207 0.08 6.22 -13.24
C PRO A 207 -0.21 5.42 -11.96
N ILE A 208 0.11 4.11 -11.99
CA ILE A 208 -0.25 3.19 -10.91
C ILE A 208 0.82 2.10 -10.70
N PHE A 209 0.79 1.47 -9.54
CA PHE A 209 1.67 0.35 -9.20
C PHE A 209 1.55 -0.81 -10.19
N THR A 210 2.66 -1.20 -10.81
CA THR A 210 2.74 -2.15 -11.93
C THR A 210 1.93 -3.45 -11.77
N PRO A 211 1.93 -4.14 -10.60
CA PRO A 211 1.11 -5.34 -10.42
C PRO A 211 -0.38 -5.10 -10.69
N TYR A 212 -0.89 -3.90 -10.45
CA TYR A 212 -2.31 -3.57 -10.72
C TYR A 212 -2.59 -3.36 -12.22
N LEU A 213 -1.54 -3.16 -13.03
CA LEU A 213 -1.64 -3.21 -14.48
C LEU A 213 -1.57 -4.65 -15.01
N GLU A 214 -0.85 -5.54 -14.32
CA GLU A 214 -0.59 -6.91 -14.76
C GLU A 214 -1.73 -7.87 -14.39
N ILE A 215 -2.27 -7.75 -13.16
CA ILE A 215 -3.35 -8.63 -12.65
C ILE A 215 -4.55 -8.68 -13.60
N PRO A 216 -5.12 -7.56 -14.10
CA PRO A 216 -6.28 -7.60 -15.00
C PRO A 216 -6.06 -8.36 -16.31
N HIS A 217 -4.81 -8.45 -16.76
CA HIS A 217 -4.43 -9.17 -17.98
C HIS A 217 -4.22 -10.66 -17.78
N LEU A 218 -4.24 -11.16 -16.54
CA LEU A 218 -4.12 -12.61 -16.32
C LEU A 218 -5.21 -13.36 -17.09
N PRO A 219 -4.90 -14.53 -17.70
CA PRO A 219 -5.85 -15.28 -18.53
C PRO A 219 -7.17 -15.62 -17.84
N ARG A 220 -7.16 -15.70 -16.51
CA ARG A 220 -8.37 -15.97 -15.70
C ARG A 220 -9.32 -14.77 -15.66
N TYR A 221 -8.82 -13.54 -15.77
CA TYR A 221 -9.61 -12.30 -15.77
C TYR A 221 -9.79 -11.75 -17.19
N ASN A 222 -8.70 -11.47 -17.88
CA ASN A 222 -8.67 -10.93 -19.24
C ASN A 222 -9.60 -9.72 -19.42
N PHE A 223 -9.54 -8.76 -18.46
CA PHE A 223 -10.37 -7.55 -18.48
C PHE A 223 -9.94 -6.59 -19.59
N GLN A 224 -10.90 -5.81 -20.09
CA GLN A 224 -10.64 -4.65 -20.93
C GLN A 224 -10.38 -3.45 -20.01
N ILE A 225 -9.25 -2.76 -20.20
CA ILE A 225 -8.86 -1.65 -19.34
C ILE A 225 -9.16 -0.32 -20.01
N VAL A 226 -9.85 0.56 -19.28
CA VAL A 226 -10.00 1.98 -19.60
C VAL A 226 -9.06 2.76 -18.68
N TYR A 227 -8.08 3.44 -19.25
CA TYR A 227 -7.16 4.25 -18.47
C TYR A 227 -7.76 5.64 -18.20
N ILE A 228 -7.77 6.03 -16.92
CA ILE A 228 -8.04 7.37 -16.43
C ILE A 228 -6.70 7.98 -16.10
N ASN A 229 -6.22 8.88 -16.96
CA ASN A 229 -4.85 9.39 -16.84
C ASN A 229 -4.81 10.64 -15.97
N ALA A 230 -3.78 10.77 -15.13
CA ALA A 230 -3.46 12.03 -14.49
C ALA A 230 -2.89 12.99 -15.55
N ASP A 231 -3.77 13.77 -16.16
CA ASP A 231 -3.49 14.59 -17.34
C ASP A 231 -3.33 16.09 -17.04
N GLU A 232 -3.54 16.51 -15.79
CA GLU A 232 -3.41 17.91 -15.43
C GLU A 232 -1.94 18.34 -15.32
N VAL A 233 -1.70 19.56 -15.79
CA VAL A 233 -0.40 20.22 -15.74
C VAL A 233 -0.54 21.61 -15.13
N ASN A 234 0.54 22.13 -14.55
CA ASN A 234 0.61 23.50 -14.07
C ASN A 234 0.82 24.51 -15.22
N GLU A 235 0.93 25.80 -14.90
CA GLU A 235 1.16 26.89 -15.85
C GLU A 235 2.46 26.74 -16.67
N ASN A 236 3.43 26.00 -16.14
CA ASN A 236 4.70 25.71 -16.80
C ASN A 236 4.67 24.45 -17.68
N GLY A 237 3.53 23.74 -17.73
CA GLY A 237 3.39 22.48 -18.45
C GLY A 237 3.95 21.25 -17.70
N GLU A 238 4.23 21.38 -16.40
CA GLU A 238 4.73 20.29 -15.57
C GLU A 238 3.55 19.49 -14.99
N HIS A 239 3.68 18.17 -14.94
CA HIS A 239 2.66 17.27 -14.36
C HIS A 239 2.39 17.58 -12.89
N ILE A 240 1.10 17.76 -12.54
CA ILE A 240 0.64 17.87 -11.15
C ILE A 240 -0.03 16.59 -10.64
N TRP A 241 -0.12 15.59 -11.52
CA TRP A 241 -0.61 14.23 -11.21
C TRP A 241 -2.07 14.21 -10.71
N GLN A 242 -2.88 15.16 -11.18
CA GLN A 242 -4.31 15.26 -10.93
C GLN A 242 -5.12 14.91 -12.18
N TYR A 243 -6.40 14.68 -12.01
CA TYR A 243 -7.30 14.13 -13.04
C TYR A 243 -8.31 15.18 -13.50
N SER A 244 -8.24 15.54 -14.76
CA SER A 244 -9.22 16.49 -15.33
C SER A 244 -10.64 15.90 -15.33
N LYS A 245 -11.63 16.79 -15.32
CA LYS A 245 -13.02 16.40 -15.46
C LYS A 245 -13.25 15.54 -16.71
N LYS A 246 -12.59 15.86 -17.82
CA LYS A 246 -12.65 15.10 -19.08
C LYS A 246 -12.19 13.66 -18.93
N GLU A 247 -11.12 13.42 -18.19
CA GLU A 247 -10.64 12.05 -17.91
C GLU A 247 -11.62 11.28 -17.04
N LEU A 248 -12.16 11.91 -15.99
CA LEU A 248 -13.14 11.30 -15.09
C LEU A 248 -14.49 11.04 -15.77
N GLU A 249 -14.90 11.83 -16.76
CA GLU A 249 -16.12 11.62 -17.55
C GLU A 249 -16.09 10.33 -18.38
N LYS A 250 -14.93 9.70 -18.61
CA LYS A 250 -14.87 8.35 -19.19
C LYS A 250 -15.63 7.32 -18.34
N LEU A 251 -15.74 7.55 -17.04
CA LEU A 251 -16.50 6.70 -16.11
C LEU A 251 -18.03 6.77 -16.35
N TYR A 252 -18.54 7.71 -17.16
CA TYR A 252 -19.95 7.71 -17.55
C TYR A 252 -20.33 6.50 -18.40
N ASP A 253 -19.36 5.80 -19.03
CA ASP A 253 -19.62 4.56 -19.75
C ASP A 253 -20.15 3.47 -18.79
N PRO A 254 -21.44 3.07 -18.91
CA PRO A 254 -22.03 2.08 -18.00
C PRO A 254 -21.44 0.69 -18.15
N SER A 255 -20.65 0.44 -19.19
CA SER A 255 -19.95 -0.84 -19.38
C SER A 255 -18.73 -0.98 -18.48
N ILE A 256 -18.22 0.13 -17.89
CA ILE A 256 -17.16 0.09 -16.90
C ILE A 256 -17.79 -0.29 -15.55
N LYS A 257 -17.42 -1.44 -15.01
CA LYS A 257 -18.02 -1.99 -13.79
C LYS A 257 -17.27 -1.64 -12.51
N ALA A 258 -15.97 -1.43 -12.62
CA ALA A 258 -15.14 -1.14 -11.45
C ALA A 258 -14.05 -0.13 -11.78
N LEU A 259 -13.64 0.65 -10.77
CA LEU A 259 -12.52 1.59 -10.78
C LEU A 259 -11.46 1.13 -9.78
N PHE A 260 -10.20 1.02 -10.24
CA PHE A 260 -9.04 0.69 -9.41
C PHE A 260 -8.09 1.88 -9.34
N LEU A 261 -7.61 2.20 -8.13
CA LEU A 261 -6.65 3.27 -7.90
C LEU A 261 -5.73 2.98 -6.71
N VAL A 262 -4.62 3.71 -6.67
CA VAL A 262 -3.72 3.83 -5.51
C VAL A 262 -3.67 5.29 -5.10
N ASN A 263 -3.99 5.59 -3.85
CA ASN A 263 -4.07 6.98 -3.36
C ASN A 263 -3.37 7.13 -1.99
N PRO A 264 -2.31 7.91 -1.89
CA PRO A 264 -1.50 8.57 -2.94
C PRO A 264 -0.93 7.60 -3.96
N ASN A 265 -0.80 8.04 -5.22
CA ASN A 265 -0.39 7.17 -6.30
C ASN A 265 1.08 6.70 -6.20
N ASN A 266 1.41 5.63 -6.88
CA ASN A 266 2.77 5.14 -7.10
C ASN A 266 2.97 5.00 -8.62
N PRO A 267 3.77 5.86 -9.27
CA PRO A 267 5.08 6.30 -8.81
C PRO A 267 5.22 7.76 -8.35
N ALA A 268 4.21 8.63 -8.49
CA ALA A 268 4.39 10.06 -8.23
C ALA A 268 4.26 10.46 -6.75
N SER A 269 3.64 9.61 -5.92
CA SER A 269 3.37 9.86 -4.49
C SER A 269 2.40 11.01 -4.20
N ILE A 270 1.59 11.41 -5.16
CA ILE A 270 0.62 12.49 -5.01
C ILE A 270 -0.77 11.90 -4.71
N SER A 271 -1.42 12.40 -3.66
CA SER A 271 -2.82 12.09 -3.39
C SER A 271 -3.76 12.89 -4.31
N ILE A 272 -4.93 12.34 -4.54
CA ILE A 272 -6.00 13.03 -5.27
C ILE A 272 -6.35 14.29 -4.47
N ASP A 273 -6.35 15.44 -5.15
CA ASP A 273 -6.73 16.72 -4.56
C ASP A 273 -8.25 16.87 -4.40
N SER A 274 -8.67 17.91 -3.69
CA SER A 274 -10.08 18.15 -3.44
C SER A 274 -10.89 18.38 -4.73
N ASN A 275 -10.27 18.94 -5.77
CA ASN A 275 -10.96 19.18 -7.04
C ASN A 275 -11.23 17.87 -7.79
N SER A 276 -10.20 17.05 -7.99
CA SER A 276 -10.33 15.73 -8.61
C SER A 276 -11.24 14.80 -7.79
N ALA A 277 -11.14 14.85 -6.44
CA ALA A 277 -12.01 14.07 -5.55
C ALA A 277 -13.48 14.49 -5.69
N ASN A 278 -13.79 15.80 -5.68
CA ASN A 278 -15.16 16.29 -5.84
C ASN A 278 -15.74 15.92 -7.21
N ASN A 279 -14.94 16.01 -8.28
CA ASN A 279 -15.36 15.59 -9.61
C ASN A 279 -15.67 14.08 -9.67
N LEU A 280 -14.85 13.24 -9.02
CA LEU A 280 -15.11 11.81 -8.94
C LEU A 280 -16.37 11.52 -8.11
N VAL A 281 -16.55 12.21 -6.99
CA VAL A 281 -17.76 12.10 -6.16
C VAL A 281 -19.01 12.47 -6.96
N ASP A 282 -18.95 13.54 -7.77
CA ASP A 282 -20.04 13.95 -8.66
C ASP A 282 -20.36 12.86 -9.69
N VAL A 283 -19.34 12.31 -10.35
CA VAL A 283 -19.51 11.19 -11.30
C VAL A 283 -20.23 10.02 -10.64
N VAL A 284 -19.78 9.60 -9.46
CA VAL A 284 -20.35 8.43 -8.78
C VAL A 284 -21.78 8.71 -8.32
N LYS A 285 -22.00 9.80 -7.56
CA LYS A 285 -23.31 10.06 -6.95
C LYS A 285 -24.39 10.39 -7.96
N ASN A 286 -24.05 11.12 -9.03
CA ASN A 286 -25.04 11.62 -9.97
C ASN A 286 -25.16 10.81 -11.27
N HIS A 287 -24.13 10.02 -11.62
CA HIS A 287 -24.12 9.30 -12.90
C HIS A 287 -23.87 7.80 -12.78
N ARG A 288 -23.08 7.37 -11.78
CA ARG A 288 -22.64 5.98 -11.64
C ARG A 288 -22.74 5.47 -10.19
N PRO A 289 -23.92 5.50 -9.58
CA PRO A 289 -24.10 4.98 -8.22
C PRO A 289 -23.81 3.48 -8.09
N ASP A 290 -23.77 2.77 -9.21
CA ASP A 290 -23.46 1.36 -9.35
C ASP A 290 -21.94 1.04 -9.44
N LEU A 291 -21.08 2.06 -9.56
CA LEU A 291 -19.65 1.86 -9.77
C LEU A 291 -18.98 1.30 -8.51
N MET A 292 -18.35 0.15 -8.65
CA MET A 292 -17.48 -0.43 -7.61
C MET A 292 -16.13 0.27 -7.61
N ILE A 293 -15.63 0.72 -6.46
CA ILE A 293 -14.32 1.38 -6.32
C ILE A 293 -13.43 0.55 -5.42
N ILE A 294 -12.20 0.31 -5.86
CA ILE A 294 -11.17 -0.39 -5.11
C ILE A 294 -9.98 0.56 -4.94
N SER A 295 -9.75 1.02 -3.69
CA SER A 295 -8.70 1.98 -3.35
C SER A 295 -7.60 1.32 -2.52
N ASP A 296 -6.34 1.49 -2.92
CA ASP A 296 -5.16 1.15 -2.11
C ASP A 296 -4.59 2.43 -1.49
N ASP A 297 -4.78 2.58 -0.19
CA ASP A 297 -4.43 3.79 0.57
C ASP A 297 -3.09 3.66 1.33
N VAL A 298 -2.20 2.77 0.89
CA VAL A 298 -0.93 2.44 1.59
C VAL A 298 -0.03 3.63 1.89
N TYR A 299 -0.10 4.72 1.13
CA TYR A 299 0.70 5.94 1.32
C TYR A 299 -0.06 7.09 1.99
N GLY A 300 -1.34 6.94 2.29
CA GLY A 300 -2.18 7.98 2.90
C GLY A 300 -1.60 8.53 4.22
N THR A 301 -0.97 7.68 5.02
CA THR A 301 -0.30 8.04 6.28
C THR A 301 0.85 9.04 6.13
N PHE A 302 1.36 9.26 4.91
CA PHE A 302 2.42 10.23 4.61
C PHE A 302 1.90 11.60 4.14
N VAL A 303 0.59 11.80 4.12
CA VAL A 303 -0.05 13.07 3.75
C VAL A 303 -0.84 13.60 4.95
N ASN A 304 -0.63 14.88 5.32
CA ASN A 304 -1.22 15.44 6.54
C ASN A 304 -2.76 15.48 6.52
N ASN A 305 -3.33 15.87 5.39
CA ASN A 305 -4.77 16.04 5.22
C ASN A 305 -5.36 14.97 4.30
N PHE A 306 -4.71 13.79 4.25
CA PHE A 306 -5.21 12.68 3.45
C PHE A 306 -6.66 12.36 3.80
N LYS A 307 -7.48 12.19 2.77
CA LYS A 307 -8.84 11.70 2.89
C LYS A 307 -9.04 10.55 1.92
N SER A 308 -9.38 9.39 2.44
CA SER A 308 -9.64 8.20 1.63
C SER A 308 -10.94 8.35 0.83
N LEU A 309 -11.00 7.75 -0.36
CA LEU A 309 -12.27 7.61 -1.08
C LEU A 309 -13.29 6.79 -0.29
N MET A 310 -12.85 5.90 0.60
CA MET A 310 -13.73 5.21 1.53
C MET A 310 -14.46 6.19 2.46
N ALA A 311 -13.85 7.33 2.81
CA ALA A 311 -14.50 8.38 3.59
C ALA A 311 -15.43 9.28 2.76
N GLU A 312 -15.17 9.45 1.46
CA GLU A 312 -15.99 10.28 0.55
C GLU A 312 -17.16 9.50 -0.07
N LEU A 313 -16.92 8.24 -0.41
CA LEU A 313 -17.82 7.34 -1.12
C LEU A 313 -17.89 5.97 -0.41
N PRO A 314 -18.27 5.93 0.89
CA PRO A 314 -18.22 4.69 1.68
C PRO A 314 -19.05 3.56 1.07
N TYR A 315 -20.20 3.88 0.48
CA TYR A 315 -21.09 2.92 -0.14
C TYR A 315 -20.46 2.21 -1.37
N ASN A 316 -19.62 2.93 -2.12
CA ASN A 316 -19.04 2.43 -3.37
C ASN A 316 -17.64 1.85 -3.22
N THR A 317 -16.95 2.09 -2.09
CA THR A 317 -15.50 1.86 -1.98
C THR A 317 -15.17 0.73 -1.03
N ILE A 318 -14.37 -0.24 -1.52
CA ILE A 318 -13.58 -1.13 -0.67
C ILE A 318 -12.17 -0.56 -0.56
N GLY A 319 -11.73 -0.30 0.67
CA GLY A 319 -10.42 0.25 0.97
C GLY A 319 -9.42 -0.84 1.35
N ALA A 320 -8.26 -0.85 0.72
CA ALA A 320 -7.13 -1.67 1.13
C ALA A 320 -6.08 -0.79 1.82
N TYR A 321 -5.58 -1.24 2.98
CA TYR A 321 -4.50 -0.57 3.69
C TYR A 321 -3.38 -1.55 4.02
N SER A 322 -2.13 -1.06 4.05
CA SER A 322 -0.96 -1.88 4.41
C SER A 322 -0.06 -1.16 5.41
N TYR A 323 0.29 -1.84 6.48
CA TYR A 323 1.24 -1.38 7.50
C TYR A 323 2.70 -1.33 6.99
N SER A 324 2.96 -1.94 5.83
CA SER A 324 4.30 -2.19 5.29
C SER A 324 5.20 -0.96 5.21
N LYS A 325 4.66 0.18 4.77
CA LYS A 325 5.45 1.37 4.46
C LYS A 325 5.64 2.25 5.69
N TYR A 326 4.54 2.59 6.34
CA TYR A 326 4.53 3.50 7.47
C TYR A 326 5.36 2.98 8.65
N PHE A 327 5.12 1.74 9.07
CA PHE A 327 5.81 1.13 10.20
C PHE A 327 7.10 0.37 9.84
N GLY A 328 7.48 0.33 8.56
CA GLY A 328 8.66 -0.41 8.11
C GLY A 328 8.56 -1.92 8.36
N VAL A 329 7.39 -2.52 8.11
CA VAL A 329 7.09 -3.94 8.38
C VAL A 329 6.81 -4.76 7.12
N THR A 330 7.46 -4.43 6.02
CA THR A 330 7.21 -5.08 4.72
C THR A 330 7.29 -6.61 4.78
N GLY A 331 8.17 -7.16 5.61
CA GLY A 331 8.35 -8.61 5.77
C GLY A 331 7.30 -9.29 6.65
N TRP A 332 6.56 -8.55 7.49
CA TRP A 332 5.54 -9.13 8.37
C TRP A 332 4.19 -9.31 7.69
N ARG A 333 4.03 -8.77 6.48
CA ARG A 333 2.85 -8.96 5.64
C ARG A 333 1.52 -8.55 6.31
N LEU A 334 1.45 -7.36 6.89
CA LEU A 334 0.27 -6.86 7.59
C LEU A 334 -0.54 -5.93 6.68
N GLY A 335 -1.81 -6.21 6.50
CA GLY A 335 -2.74 -5.40 5.72
C GLY A 335 -4.19 -5.64 6.11
N THR A 336 -5.07 -4.76 5.65
CA THR A 336 -6.51 -4.85 5.89
C THR A 336 -7.29 -4.54 4.63
N LEU A 337 -8.47 -5.13 4.53
CA LEU A 337 -9.60 -4.65 3.73
C LEU A 337 -10.63 -4.04 4.65
N ALA A 338 -11.23 -2.93 4.23
CA ALA A 338 -12.33 -2.28 4.92
C ALA A 338 -13.47 -2.02 3.93
N LEU A 339 -14.70 -2.34 4.32
CA LEU A 339 -15.90 -2.18 3.51
C LEU A 339 -17.07 -1.74 4.38
N HIS A 340 -17.78 -0.71 3.94
CA HIS A 340 -18.98 -0.24 4.62
C HIS A 340 -20.05 -1.34 4.66
N LYS A 341 -20.75 -1.48 5.80
CA LYS A 341 -21.79 -2.52 5.98
C LYS A 341 -22.94 -2.42 4.98
N LYS A 342 -23.26 -1.21 4.52
CA LYS A 342 -24.17 -0.98 3.39
C LYS A 342 -23.35 -0.56 2.19
N ASN A 343 -23.22 -1.41 1.19
CA ASN A 343 -22.31 -1.19 0.08
C ASN A 343 -22.91 -1.65 -1.25
N VAL A 344 -22.35 -1.12 -2.34
CA VAL A 344 -22.78 -1.40 -3.70
C VAL A 344 -22.56 -2.87 -4.11
N PHE A 345 -21.54 -3.52 -3.55
CA PHE A 345 -21.21 -4.90 -3.89
C PHE A 345 -22.34 -5.85 -3.46
N ASP A 346 -22.82 -5.70 -2.23
CA ASP A 346 -23.96 -6.47 -1.73
C ASP A 346 -25.24 -6.15 -2.50
N GLU A 347 -25.48 -4.89 -2.86
CA GLU A 347 -26.63 -4.51 -3.67
C GLU A 347 -26.59 -5.15 -5.06
N LEU A 348 -25.44 -5.12 -5.73
CA LEU A 348 -25.27 -5.73 -7.04
C LEU A 348 -25.47 -7.25 -6.98
N ILE A 349 -24.97 -7.94 -5.96
CA ILE A 349 -25.22 -9.39 -5.75
C ILE A 349 -26.71 -9.65 -5.54
N ASN A 350 -27.37 -8.82 -4.75
CA ASN A 350 -28.81 -8.98 -4.46
C ASN A 350 -29.66 -8.78 -5.72
N ASN A 351 -29.21 -7.95 -6.65
CA ASN A 351 -29.90 -7.65 -7.90
C ASN A 351 -29.53 -8.59 -9.06
N LEU A 352 -28.71 -9.62 -8.83
CA LEU A 352 -28.38 -10.62 -9.87
C LEU A 352 -29.64 -11.33 -10.37
N PRO A 353 -29.70 -11.72 -11.66
CA PRO A 353 -30.72 -12.62 -12.20
C PRO A 353 -30.81 -13.91 -11.37
N LYS A 354 -32.03 -14.43 -11.18
CA LYS A 354 -32.30 -15.58 -10.29
C LYS A 354 -31.38 -16.78 -10.53
N GLU A 355 -31.11 -17.09 -11.77
CA GLU A 355 -30.23 -18.23 -12.14
C GLU A 355 -28.78 -18.03 -11.69
N LEU A 356 -28.25 -16.82 -11.91
CA LEU A 356 -26.91 -16.46 -11.47
C LEU A 356 -26.83 -16.39 -9.94
N LYS A 357 -27.83 -15.80 -9.31
CA LYS A 357 -27.92 -15.74 -7.84
C LYS A 357 -27.94 -17.14 -7.22
N ALA A 358 -28.69 -18.07 -7.83
CA ALA A 358 -28.71 -19.47 -7.39
C ALA A 358 -27.32 -20.15 -7.55
N SER A 359 -26.60 -19.86 -8.63
CA SER A 359 -25.23 -20.35 -8.83
C SER A 359 -24.25 -19.81 -7.79
N VAL A 360 -24.29 -18.49 -7.53
CA VAL A 360 -23.48 -17.84 -6.51
C VAL A 360 -23.80 -18.40 -5.12
N ASN A 361 -25.07 -18.54 -4.77
CA ASN A 361 -25.50 -19.10 -3.49
C ASN A 361 -25.07 -20.56 -3.30
N LYS A 362 -25.09 -21.36 -4.35
CA LYS A 362 -24.61 -22.75 -4.30
C LYS A 362 -23.13 -22.82 -3.90
N ARG A 363 -22.30 -21.84 -4.30
CA ARG A 363 -20.88 -21.77 -3.94
C ARG A 363 -20.68 -21.69 -2.42
N TYR A 364 -21.57 -21.00 -1.73
CA TYR A 364 -21.47 -20.77 -0.28
C TYR A 364 -22.42 -21.62 0.57
N SER A 365 -23.08 -22.61 -0.06
CA SER A 365 -24.06 -23.47 0.64
C SER A 365 -23.46 -24.33 1.75
N ASP A 366 -22.18 -24.62 1.69
CA ASP A 366 -21.47 -25.38 2.73
C ASP A 366 -21.09 -24.52 3.94
N MET A 367 -21.20 -23.18 3.81
CA MET A 367 -20.85 -22.23 4.86
C MET A 367 -22.06 -21.68 5.61
N SER A 368 -23.21 -21.60 4.96
CA SER A 368 -24.41 -21.03 5.52
C SER A 368 -25.67 -21.72 5.01
N LEU A 369 -26.63 -21.90 5.92
CA LEU A 369 -27.99 -22.33 5.57
C LEU A 369 -28.76 -21.24 4.79
N ASN A 370 -28.30 -20.00 4.86
CA ASN A 370 -28.86 -18.86 4.13
C ASN A 370 -27.76 -18.08 3.39
N PRO A 371 -27.26 -18.59 2.24
CA PRO A 371 -26.20 -17.93 1.48
C PRO A 371 -26.54 -16.52 0.98
N ASP A 372 -27.83 -16.20 0.83
CA ASP A 372 -28.30 -14.86 0.45
C ASP A 372 -27.94 -13.78 1.49
N SER A 373 -27.76 -14.15 2.75
CA SER A 373 -27.48 -13.21 3.84
C SER A 373 -25.97 -12.98 4.07
N ILE A 374 -25.11 -13.70 3.35
CA ILE A 374 -23.65 -13.54 3.49
C ILE A 374 -23.23 -12.23 2.83
N SER A 375 -22.60 -11.33 3.60
CA SER A 375 -22.07 -10.07 3.09
C SER A 375 -20.94 -10.27 2.07
N PHE A 376 -20.71 -9.29 1.21
CA PHE A 376 -19.57 -9.37 0.26
C PHE A 376 -18.24 -9.51 0.99
N MET A 377 -18.06 -8.82 2.13
CA MET A 377 -16.85 -8.98 2.94
C MET A 377 -16.66 -10.44 3.39
N ASP A 378 -17.71 -11.08 3.92
CA ASP A 378 -17.62 -12.48 4.35
C ASP A 378 -17.42 -13.45 3.17
N ARG A 379 -17.92 -13.10 1.97
CA ARG A 379 -17.63 -13.84 0.73
C ARG A 379 -16.15 -13.72 0.34
N VAL A 380 -15.55 -12.53 0.46
CA VAL A 380 -14.10 -12.33 0.24
C VAL A 380 -13.29 -13.20 1.21
N VAL A 381 -13.66 -13.23 2.48
CA VAL A 381 -13.03 -14.11 3.48
C VAL A 381 -13.13 -15.57 3.08
N ALA A 382 -14.33 -16.03 2.69
CA ALA A 382 -14.57 -17.40 2.24
C ALA A 382 -13.74 -17.76 1.00
N ASP A 383 -13.76 -16.89 -0.01
CA ASP A 383 -13.04 -17.10 -1.26
C ASP A 383 -11.52 -17.11 -1.06
N SER A 384 -10.99 -16.31 -0.15
CA SER A 384 -9.56 -16.31 0.20
C SER A 384 -9.08 -17.68 0.68
N ARG A 385 -9.95 -18.44 1.37
CA ARG A 385 -9.65 -19.79 1.86
C ARG A 385 -9.64 -20.81 0.74
N LEU A 386 -10.47 -20.65 -0.28
CA LEU A 386 -10.53 -21.56 -1.43
C LEU A 386 -9.25 -21.51 -2.27
N VAL A 387 -8.60 -20.37 -2.34
CA VAL A 387 -7.31 -20.22 -3.05
C VAL A 387 -6.24 -21.15 -2.46
N ALA A 388 -6.25 -21.36 -1.15
CA ALA A 388 -5.26 -22.16 -0.45
C ALA A 388 -5.73 -23.60 -0.14
N LEU A 389 -6.95 -23.99 -0.51
CA LEU A 389 -7.62 -25.23 -0.06
C LEU A 389 -7.57 -25.36 1.48
N ASN A 390 -7.63 -24.25 2.17
CA ASN A 390 -7.38 -24.18 3.59
C ASN A 390 -8.56 -23.54 4.31
N HIS A 391 -9.14 -24.23 5.27
CA HIS A 391 -10.22 -23.71 6.13
C HIS A 391 -9.78 -22.57 7.04
N THR A 392 -8.50 -22.22 7.01
CA THR A 392 -7.83 -21.32 7.94
C THR A 392 -7.00 -20.25 7.23
N ALA A 393 -7.35 -19.91 5.98
CA ALA A 393 -6.70 -18.80 5.28
C ALA A 393 -6.99 -17.46 6.02
N GLY A 394 -6.15 -16.48 5.77
CA GLY A 394 -6.18 -15.17 6.40
C GLY A 394 -4.96 -14.94 7.29
N LEU A 395 -4.87 -13.74 7.85
CA LEU A 395 -3.74 -13.34 8.68
C LEU A 395 -3.69 -14.15 9.98
N SER A 396 -2.54 -14.72 10.30
CA SER A 396 -2.35 -15.50 11.53
C SER A 396 -2.64 -14.65 12.79
N THR A 397 -3.07 -15.30 13.87
CA THR A 397 -3.42 -14.61 15.11
C THR A 397 -2.25 -13.80 15.70
N PRO A 398 -0.99 -14.26 15.71
CA PRO A 398 0.15 -13.43 16.13
C PRO A 398 0.35 -12.18 15.26
N GLN A 399 0.10 -12.28 13.95
CA GLN A 399 0.19 -11.12 13.06
C GLN A 399 -0.95 -10.12 13.32
N GLN A 400 -2.14 -10.59 13.71
CA GLN A 400 -3.23 -9.69 14.13
C GLN A 400 -2.86 -8.94 15.42
N VAL A 401 -2.19 -9.57 16.39
CA VAL A 401 -1.65 -8.88 17.57
C VAL A 401 -0.64 -7.79 17.15
N GLN A 402 0.25 -8.10 16.20
CA GLN A 402 1.17 -7.08 15.66
C GLN A 402 0.41 -5.89 15.07
N MET A 403 -0.67 -6.13 14.31
CA MET A 403 -1.51 -5.05 13.77
C MET A 403 -2.12 -4.19 14.88
N ALA A 404 -2.67 -4.82 15.93
CA ALA A 404 -3.22 -4.11 17.08
C ALA A 404 -2.16 -3.23 17.77
N PHE A 405 -0.94 -3.74 17.97
CA PHE A 405 0.14 -3.01 18.60
C PHE A 405 0.62 -1.82 17.76
N PHE A 406 0.74 -1.96 16.45
CA PHE A 406 1.05 -0.83 15.57
C PHE A 406 -0.07 0.21 15.50
N SER A 407 -1.33 -0.25 15.44
CA SER A 407 -2.50 0.63 15.41
C SER A 407 -2.61 1.42 16.71
N ALA A 408 -2.57 0.75 17.85
CA ALA A 408 -2.63 1.39 19.17
C ALA A 408 -1.45 2.34 19.40
N PHE A 409 -0.23 1.97 18.98
CA PHE A 409 0.94 2.86 19.05
C PHE A 409 0.68 4.19 18.33
N ALA A 410 0.09 4.15 17.12
CA ALA A 410 -0.23 5.37 16.38
C ALA A 410 -1.39 6.15 17.00
N LEU A 411 -2.38 5.48 17.61
CA LEU A 411 -3.51 6.11 18.30
C LEU A 411 -3.10 6.79 19.62
N ILE A 412 -2.13 6.22 20.32
CA ILE A 412 -1.59 6.75 21.59
C ILE A 412 -0.64 7.95 21.35
N ASP A 413 0.01 8.02 20.17
CA ASP A 413 0.87 9.14 19.77
C ASP A 413 0.02 10.37 19.37
N GLU A 414 -0.69 10.97 20.36
CA GLU A 414 -1.61 12.11 20.16
C GLU A 414 -0.94 13.28 19.42
N ASP A 415 0.34 13.49 19.64
CA ASP A 415 1.14 14.52 18.97
C ASP A 415 1.57 14.15 17.54
N ASN A 416 1.30 12.93 17.09
CA ASN A 416 1.73 12.40 15.79
C ASN A 416 3.25 12.49 15.56
N ASN A 417 4.07 12.27 16.59
CA ASN A 417 5.52 12.40 16.51
C ASN A 417 6.15 11.41 15.53
N TYR A 418 5.64 10.16 15.53
CA TYR A 418 6.10 9.14 14.60
C TYR A 418 5.76 9.51 13.15
N LYS A 419 4.53 9.99 12.91
CA LYS A 419 4.07 10.47 11.59
C LYS A 419 4.92 11.62 11.08
N LYS A 420 5.08 12.67 11.90
CA LYS A 420 5.92 13.84 11.58
C LYS A 420 7.37 13.43 11.25
N THR A 421 7.94 12.50 12.02
CA THR A 421 9.31 12.02 11.81
C THR A 421 9.45 11.33 10.44
N ASN A 422 8.55 10.43 10.09
CA ASN A 422 8.59 9.72 8.81
C ASN A 422 8.39 10.66 7.61
N MET A 423 7.44 11.60 7.72
CA MET A 423 7.21 12.61 6.69
C MET A 423 8.43 13.51 6.51
N ASN A 424 9.05 13.94 7.61
CA ASN A 424 10.27 14.77 7.58
C ASN A 424 11.46 14.04 6.94
N ILE A 425 11.59 12.71 7.14
CA ILE A 425 12.61 11.90 6.47
C ILE A 425 12.40 11.95 4.96
N CYS A 426 11.19 11.71 4.49
CA CYS A 426 10.86 11.72 3.06
C CYS A 426 11.06 13.11 2.44
N ALA A 427 10.52 14.15 3.06
CA ALA A 427 10.64 15.54 2.59
C ALA A 427 12.10 16.00 2.52
N ARG A 428 12.90 15.72 3.55
CA ARG A 428 14.34 16.03 3.57
C ARG A 428 15.11 15.33 2.45
N ARG A 429 14.80 14.06 2.20
CA ARG A 429 15.45 13.29 1.13
C ARG A 429 15.04 13.79 -0.25
N LYS A 430 13.80 14.24 -0.43
CA LYS A 430 13.35 14.92 -1.64
C LYS A 430 14.16 16.19 -1.86
N GLN A 431 14.31 17.05 -0.83
CA GLN A 431 15.12 18.25 -0.91
C GLN A 431 16.57 17.93 -1.31
N LEU A 432 17.20 16.95 -0.68
CA LEU A 432 18.58 16.54 -1.00
C LEU A 432 18.75 16.04 -2.44
N LEU A 433 17.75 15.33 -2.97
CA LEU A 433 17.73 14.89 -4.35
C LEU A 433 17.72 16.10 -5.31
N TYR A 434 16.81 17.06 -5.08
CA TYR A 434 16.66 18.25 -5.91
C TYR A 434 17.84 19.22 -5.76
N ASP A 435 18.42 19.37 -4.57
CA ASP A 435 19.70 20.07 -4.37
C ASP A 435 20.82 19.46 -5.22
N GLY A 436 20.85 18.13 -5.33
CA GLY A 436 21.81 17.42 -6.18
C GLY A 436 21.58 17.66 -7.66
N LEU A 437 20.33 17.69 -8.11
CA LEU A 437 19.91 18.04 -9.47
C LEU A 437 20.24 19.51 -9.79
N GLY A 438 20.25 20.37 -8.78
CA GLY A 438 20.36 21.83 -8.94
C GLY A 438 19.08 22.41 -9.55
N LEU A 439 17.94 21.89 -9.14
CA LEU A 439 16.61 22.29 -9.56
C LEU A 439 15.78 22.59 -8.31
N ASP A 440 14.84 23.52 -8.43
CA ASP A 440 13.77 23.71 -7.45
C ASP A 440 12.67 22.68 -7.70
N PHE A 441 11.85 22.40 -6.69
CA PHE A 441 10.65 21.59 -6.82
C PHE A 441 9.48 22.29 -6.14
N ARG A 442 8.29 22.01 -6.67
CA ARG A 442 7.06 22.51 -6.08
C ARG A 442 6.79 21.78 -4.75
N VAL A 443 6.50 22.55 -3.71
CA VAL A 443 5.92 22.01 -2.47
C VAL A 443 4.43 21.78 -2.73
N ASP A 444 3.96 20.57 -2.52
CA ASP A 444 2.56 20.18 -2.69
C ASP A 444 2.07 19.51 -1.40
N GLU A 445 0.95 19.98 -0.87
CA GLU A 445 0.35 19.44 0.36
C GLU A 445 -0.18 18.01 0.19
N ASN A 446 -0.43 17.60 -1.06
CA ASN A 446 -0.88 16.25 -1.43
C ASN A 446 0.28 15.28 -1.65
N ASP A 447 1.53 15.72 -1.51
CA ASP A 447 2.71 14.91 -1.76
C ASP A 447 3.13 14.11 -0.53
N ALA A 448 3.02 12.79 -0.61
CA ALA A 448 3.57 11.86 0.38
C ALA A 448 5.11 11.83 0.38
N ALA A 449 5.75 12.35 -0.65
CA ALA A 449 7.20 12.37 -0.84
C ALA A 449 7.88 10.99 -0.64
N TYR A 450 7.16 9.89 -0.85
CA TYR A 450 7.70 8.54 -0.71
C TYR A 450 8.52 8.12 -1.95
N TYR A 451 8.10 8.61 -3.11
CA TYR A 451 8.79 8.49 -4.39
C TYR A 451 8.86 9.85 -5.10
N VAL A 452 9.76 9.93 -6.06
CA VAL A 452 9.78 10.98 -7.08
C VAL A 452 9.75 10.32 -8.44
N ILE A 453 8.94 10.84 -9.34
CA ILE A 453 9.04 10.61 -10.77
C ILE A 453 9.70 11.81 -11.40
N PHE A 454 10.83 11.59 -12.08
CA PHE A 454 11.54 12.63 -12.80
C PHE A 454 11.37 12.42 -14.30
N ASP A 455 10.67 13.37 -14.96
CA ASP A 455 10.44 13.34 -16.41
C ASP A 455 11.54 14.11 -17.15
N ILE A 456 12.29 13.38 -17.98
CA ILE A 456 13.41 13.93 -18.75
C ILE A 456 12.91 14.85 -19.86
N MET A 457 11.73 14.54 -20.45
CA MET A 457 11.18 15.37 -21.54
C MET A 457 10.61 16.67 -20.99
N GLU A 458 9.89 16.63 -19.86
CA GLU A 458 9.43 17.81 -19.15
C GLU A 458 10.61 18.72 -18.79
N TRP A 459 11.66 18.13 -18.19
CA TRP A 459 12.89 18.87 -17.90
C TRP A 459 13.53 19.48 -19.16
N ALA A 460 13.61 18.73 -20.27
CA ALA A 460 14.22 19.20 -21.51
C ALA A 460 13.42 20.37 -22.13
N MET A 461 12.08 20.23 -22.15
CA MET A 461 11.18 21.28 -22.65
C MET A 461 11.30 22.56 -21.83
N SER A 462 11.25 22.45 -20.50
CA SER A 462 11.27 23.61 -19.59
C SER A 462 12.60 24.35 -19.60
N ASN A 463 13.74 23.66 -19.79
CA ASN A 463 15.05 24.28 -19.70
C ASN A 463 15.67 24.67 -21.05
N TYR A 464 15.31 23.98 -22.14
CA TYR A 464 15.96 24.14 -23.46
C TYR A 464 15.00 24.18 -24.64
N GLY A 465 13.71 23.94 -24.43
CA GLY A 465 12.69 23.98 -25.46
C GLY A 465 12.56 22.71 -26.32
N GLU A 466 11.68 22.79 -27.32
CA GLU A 466 11.24 21.65 -28.14
C GLU A 466 12.38 21.04 -28.98
N ASP A 467 13.26 21.85 -29.53
CA ASP A 467 14.37 21.38 -30.37
C ASP A 467 15.29 20.42 -29.61
N PHE A 468 15.57 20.73 -28.35
CA PHE A 468 16.40 19.88 -27.53
C PHE A 468 15.65 18.58 -27.11
N ALA A 469 14.38 18.67 -26.78
CA ALA A 469 13.57 17.50 -26.46
C ALA A 469 13.49 16.54 -27.66
N ASN A 470 13.31 17.07 -28.89
CA ASN A 470 13.31 16.29 -30.12
C ASN A 470 14.70 15.68 -30.40
N PHE A 471 15.78 16.43 -30.19
CA PHE A 471 17.14 15.90 -30.30
C PHE A 471 17.36 14.68 -29.38
N ILE A 472 16.88 14.74 -28.13
CA ILE A 472 16.99 13.58 -27.21
C ILE A 472 16.22 12.38 -27.77
N LYS A 473 14.98 12.54 -28.23
CA LYS A 473 14.16 11.45 -28.78
C LYS A 473 14.78 10.79 -30.00
N GLU A 474 15.43 11.58 -30.87
CA GLU A 474 16.07 11.09 -32.09
C GLU A 474 17.38 10.36 -31.83
N ASN A 475 18.18 10.86 -30.89
CA ASN A 475 19.58 10.40 -30.71
C ASN A 475 19.76 9.40 -29.55
N TYR A 476 18.81 9.30 -28.64
CA TYR A 476 18.87 8.42 -27.47
C TYR A 476 17.66 7.48 -27.38
N LYS A 477 17.64 6.65 -26.38
CA LYS A 477 16.51 5.74 -26.06
C LYS A 477 16.11 5.92 -24.59
N PRO A 478 14.86 5.67 -24.22
CA PRO A 478 14.39 5.84 -22.84
C PRO A 478 15.22 5.08 -21.80
N ALA A 479 15.77 3.92 -22.16
CA ALA A 479 16.64 3.13 -21.27
C ALA A 479 18.04 3.74 -21.03
N ASP A 480 18.45 4.76 -21.81
CA ASP A 480 19.83 5.29 -21.78
C ASP A 480 20.19 5.89 -20.42
N MET A 481 19.29 6.67 -19.83
CA MET A 481 19.47 7.24 -18.49
C MET A 481 19.70 6.13 -17.44
N LEU A 482 18.85 5.12 -17.43
CA LEU A 482 18.94 3.99 -16.48
C LEU A 482 20.26 3.22 -16.66
N PHE A 483 20.64 2.98 -17.91
CA PHE A 483 21.91 2.31 -18.23
C PHE A 483 23.11 3.13 -17.77
N LYS A 484 23.16 4.44 -18.10
CA LYS A 484 24.25 5.33 -17.70
C LYS A 484 24.39 5.43 -16.20
N LEU A 485 23.26 5.56 -15.46
CA LEU A 485 23.27 5.60 -14.00
C LEU A 485 23.81 4.31 -13.40
N ALA A 486 23.36 3.15 -13.88
CA ALA A 486 23.86 1.85 -13.40
C ALA A 486 25.33 1.61 -13.76
N ASN A 487 25.72 1.91 -15.02
CA ASN A 487 27.06 1.65 -15.52
C ASN A 487 28.13 2.62 -15.00
N ASN A 488 27.82 3.92 -14.88
CA ASN A 488 28.83 4.94 -14.54
C ASN A 488 28.84 5.29 -13.05
N TYR A 489 27.69 5.17 -12.36
CA TYR A 489 27.52 5.65 -10.98
C TYR A 489 27.09 4.55 -10.01
N SER A 490 26.84 3.32 -10.48
CA SER A 490 26.32 2.20 -9.68
C SER A 490 24.97 2.52 -9.01
N ILE A 491 24.13 3.32 -9.70
CA ILE A 491 22.80 3.75 -9.26
C ILE A 491 21.75 2.96 -10.04
N VAL A 492 20.75 2.41 -9.32
CA VAL A 492 19.62 1.68 -9.91
C VAL A 492 18.32 2.40 -9.59
N LEU A 493 17.61 2.79 -10.65
CA LEU A 493 16.27 3.40 -10.60
C LEU A 493 15.29 2.53 -11.38
N LEU A 494 14.00 2.83 -11.30
CA LEU A 494 12.97 2.19 -12.12
C LEU A 494 12.49 3.12 -13.24
N SER A 495 12.07 2.53 -14.36
CA SER A 495 11.41 3.27 -15.43
C SER A 495 10.00 3.65 -15.03
N GLY A 496 9.58 4.91 -15.27
CA GLY A 496 8.20 5.36 -15.07
C GLY A 496 7.22 4.72 -16.04
N LYS A 497 7.64 4.34 -17.25
CA LYS A 497 6.82 3.64 -18.25
C LYS A 497 6.16 2.38 -17.69
N GLY A 498 6.86 1.64 -16.83
CA GLY A 498 6.32 0.41 -16.22
C GLY A 498 5.17 0.64 -15.24
N PHE A 499 4.90 1.89 -14.88
CA PHE A 499 3.78 2.32 -14.03
C PHE A 499 2.68 3.04 -14.84
N SER A 500 2.69 2.92 -16.16
CA SER A 500 1.89 3.77 -17.08
C SER A 500 2.14 5.27 -16.87
N GLY A 501 3.34 5.64 -16.43
CA GLY A 501 3.84 7.01 -16.41
C GLY A 501 4.57 7.37 -17.71
N PRO A 502 5.12 8.59 -17.82
CA PRO A 502 5.84 9.05 -19.01
C PRO A 502 6.98 8.10 -19.42
N GLU A 503 7.13 7.86 -20.70
CA GLU A 503 8.12 6.90 -21.22
C GLU A 503 9.56 7.29 -20.87
N TRP A 504 9.84 8.59 -20.89
CA TRP A 504 11.16 9.18 -20.62
C TRP A 504 11.31 9.61 -19.15
N SER A 505 10.75 8.84 -18.23
CA SER A 505 10.83 9.16 -16.82
C SER A 505 11.48 8.05 -15.99
N VAL A 506 11.99 8.44 -14.84
CA VAL A 506 12.56 7.53 -13.85
C VAL A 506 11.90 7.73 -12.49
N ARG A 507 11.59 6.62 -11.81
CA ARG A 507 11.08 6.62 -10.44
C ARG A 507 12.22 6.41 -9.45
N ILE A 508 12.28 7.27 -8.44
CA ILE A 508 13.28 7.27 -7.36
C ILE A 508 12.55 7.05 -6.04
N SER A 509 12.89 6.00 -5.30
CA SER A 509 12.38 5.81 -3.93
C SER A 509 13.16 6.70 -2.96
N LEU A 510 12.45 7.45 -2.14
CA LEU A 510 13.02 8.29 -1.07
C LEU A 510 13.08 7.56 0.28
N ALA A 511 12.56 6.34 0.35
CA ALA A 511 12.36 5.63 1.60
C ALA A 511 13.54 4.72 2.02
N ASN A 512 14.38 4.27 1.10
CA ASN A 512 15.19 3.07 1.31
C ASN A 512 16.71 3.26 1.37
N LEU A 513 17.20 4.48 1.18
CA LEU A 513 18.63 4.83 1.26
C LEU A 513 18.88 5.90 2.32
N ASP A 514 20.14 6.06 2.70
CA ASP A 514 20.57 7.11 3.62
C ASP A 514 20.53 8.48 2.94
N ASP A 515 20.37 9.54 3.71
CA ASP A 515 20.25 10.92 3.24
C ASP A 515 21.38 11.33 2.28
N SER A 516 22.62 10.91 2.56
CA SER A 516 23.80 11.22 1.72
C SER A 516 23.69 10.66 0.29
N ALA A 517 22.94 9.58 0.10
CA ALA A 517 22.77 8.96 -1.21
C ALA A 517 21.94 9.85 -2.16
N TYR A 518 20.93 10.55 -1.66
CA TYR A 518 19.99 11.28 -2.51
C TYR A 518 20.63 12.48 -3.21
N LYS A 519 21.48 13.24 -2.49
CA LYS A 519 22.24 14.32 -3.13
C LYS A 519 23.20 13.80 -4.21
N PHE A 520 23.80 12.63 -4.00
CA PHE A 520 24.65 11.98 -4.98
C PHE A 520 23.85 11.48 -6.20
N ILE A 521 22.66 10.88 -5.97
CA ILE A 521 21.76 10.45 -7.06
C ILE A 521 21.37 11.66 -7.90
N GLY A 522 20.95 12.77 -7.28
CA GLY A 522 20.61 14.00 -7.98
C GLY A 522 21.77 14.53 -8.85
N LYS A 523 22.98 14.61 -8.28
CA LYS A 523 24.18 15.02 -9.03
C LYS A 523 24.45 14.11 -10.22
N SER A 524 24.31 12.78 -10.04
CA SER A 524 24.58 11.82 -11.12
C SER A 524 23.55 11.92 -12.25
N ILE A 525 22.28 12.17 -11.93
CA ILE A 525 21.24 12.47 -12.93
C ILE A 525 21.63 13.75 -13.68
N LYS A 526 21.99 14.83 -12.97
CA LYS A 526 22.44 16.10 -13.58
C LYS A 526 23.62 15.91 -14.53
N GLU A 527 24.58 15.07 -14.18
CA GLU A 527 25.74 14.78 -15.06
C GLU A 527 25.31 14.07 -16.33
N VAL A 528 24.36 13.12 -16.26
CA VAL A 528 23.81 12.47 -17.47
C VAL A 528 23.04 13.46 -18.33
N LEU A 529 22.22 14.33 -17.71
CA LEU A 529 21.50 15.40 -18.43
C LEU A 529 22.46 16.39 -19.09
N SER A 530 23.53 16.77 -18.39
CA SER A 530 24.57 17.65 -18.93
C SER A 530 25.29 17.03 -20.14
N TYR A 531 25.47 15.70 -20.17
CA TYR A 531 26.00 14.99 -21.33
C TYR A 531 25.05 15.11 -22.53
N TYR A 532 23.72 15.04 -22.36
CA TYR A 532 22.79 15.25 -23.47
C TYR A 532 22.86 16.68 -24.02
N VAL A 533 22.92 17.68 -23.13
CA VAL A 533 23.07 19.10 -23.53
C VAL A 533 24.36 19.33 -24.28
N TYR A 534 25.48 18.78 -23.82
CA TYR A 534 26.76 18.90 -24.50
C TYR A 534 26.74 18.26 -25.89
N SER A 535 26.10 17.09 -26.02
CA SER A 535 25.97 16.40 -27.31
C SER A 535 25.09 17.16 -28.31
N TRP A 536 24.08 17.89 -27.82
CA TRP A 536 23.19 18.72 -28.64
C TRP A 536 23.89 19.98 -29.18
N LYS A 537 24.77 20.57 -28.36
CA LYS A 537 25.48 21.81 -28.71
C LYS A 537 26.71 21.57 -29.64
N LYS A 538 27.08 20.32 -29.87
CA LYS A 538 28.15 19.94 -30.85
C LYS A 538 27.60 19.82 -32.26
#